data_bba7179f84337044580e98e995608b55
#
_entry.id   bba7179f84337044580e98e995608b55
#
_cell.length_a   1.000
_cell.length_b   1.000
_cell.length_c   1.000
_cell.angle_alpha   90.00
_cell.angle_beta   90.00
_cell.angle_gamma   90.00
#
_symmetry.space_group_name_H-M   'P 1'
#
loop_
_entity.id
_entity.type
_entity.pdbx_description
1 polymer ?
#
loop_
_entity_poly.entity_id
_entity_poly.type
_entity_poly.pdbx_seq_one_letter_code
_entity_poly.pdbx_strand_id
1 'polypeptide(L)'
;MLGENGIELKFVCIDVANGYMFKLIDFCKRIRELLPDVTLIAGNVVSREITEELVINGKIDIIKVGIGSGAVCTTRLQTGVGMAQLSAVMECADAAHGLNAALVSDGGICHPGDLGKAFGGGADFVMLGSMLAGHTECPGDLITDTDGTQYKLFYGMSSDTAMNKYHGGVASYRSSEGKTVRVPYKGDVQDTINNMLGGVRSTCTYIGASRIKDISKCATFVRVNRQVNTFYK
;
A
#
# COMPACT_ATOMS: atom_id res chain seq x y z
N MET A 1 -20.60 0.07 19.52
CA MET A 1 -20.90 1.16 18.54
C MET A 1 -20.87 0.74 17.07
N LEU A 2 -20.10 -0.25 16.63
CA LEU A 2 -20.10 -0.72 15.22
C LEU A 2 -21.25 -1.69 14.90
N GLY A 3 -21.93 -2.25 15.88
CA GLY A 3 -23.07 -3.17 15.70
C GLY A 3 -24.46 -2.52 15.69
N GLU A 4 -24.56 -1.24 16.03
CA GLU A 4 -25.85 -0.56 16.15
C GLU A 4 -26.54 -0.23 14.81
N ASN A 5 -25.78 -0.28 13.69
CA ASN A 5 -26.31 0.02 12.34
C ASN A 5 -26.47 -1.23 11.45
N GLY A 6 -26.38 -2.44 12.00
CA GLY A 6 -26.54 -3.68 11.23
C GLY A 6 -25.43 -3.96 10.22
N ILE A 7 -24.27 -3.27 10.33
CA ILE A 7 -23.12 -3.49 9.45
C ILE A 7 -22.31 -4.66 10.02
N GLU A 8 -22.23 -5.76 9.25
CA GLU A 8 -21.34 -6.87 9.56
C GLU A 8 -19.89 -6.47 9.27
N LEU A 9 -19.06 -6.46 10.31
CA LEU A 9 -17.63 -6.14 10.19
C LEU A 9 -16.84 -7.39 9.79
N LYS A 10 -16.35 -7.43 8.56
CA LYS A 10 -15.57 -8.58 8.02
C LYS A 10 -14.06 -8.36 8.07
N PHE A 11 -13.61 -7.12 7.96
CA PHE A 11 -12.20 -6.76 7.93
C PHE A 11 -11.92 -5.58 8.85
N VAL A 12 -10.81 -5.65 9.57
CA VAL A 12 -10.27 -4.52 10.35
C VAL A 12 -8.80 -4.32 9.97
N CYS A 13 -8.45 -3.10 9.59
CA CYS A 13 -7.06 -2.72 9.29
C CYS A 13 -6.51 -1.85 10.41
N ILE A 14 -5.45 -2.32 11.05
CA ILE A 14 -4.68 -1.60 12.06
C ILE A 14 -3.45 -1.02 11.38
N ASP A 15 -3.53 0.27 11.04
CA ASP A 15 -2.55 0.98 10.23
C ASP A 15 -1.73 1.94 11.10
N VAL A 16 -0.44 1.65 11.25
CA VAL A 16 0.50 2.46 12.03
C VAL A 16 1.78 2.73 11.25
N ALA A 17 2.39 3.89 11.47
CA ALA A 17 3.65 4.26 10.81
C ALA A 17 4.82 3.37 11.22
N ASN A 18 4.78 2.80 12.43
CA ASN A 18 5.81 1.91 12.97
C ASN A 18 5.20 0.61 13.50
N GLY A 19 5.23 -0.43 12.66
CA GLY A 19 4.77 -1.78 13.02
C GLY A 19 5.67 -2.54 14.01
N TYR A 20 6.83 -1.99 14.36
CA TYR A 20 7.84 -2.63 15.24
C TYR A 20 7.61 -2.40 16.73
N MET A 21 6.51 -1.74 17.11
CA MET A 21 6.21 -1.46 18.52
C MET A 21 5.53 -2.65 19.20
N PHE A 22 6.04 -3.10 20.35
CA PHE A 22 5.39 -4.12 21.17
C PHE A 22 3.93 -3.78 21.50
N LYS A 23 3.63 -2.50 21.73
CA LYS A 23 2.26 -2.04 21.98
C LYS A 23 1.29 -2.37 20.83
N LEU A 24 1.78 -2.45 19.59
CA LEU A 24 0.95 -2.86 18.47
C LEU A 24 0.54 -4.32 18.60
N ILE A 25 1.48 -5.20 18.94
CA ILE A 25 1.21 -6.64 19.12
C ILE A 25 0.16 -6.86 20.20
N ASP A 26 0.31 -6.18 21.35
CA ASP A 26 -0.65 -6.27 22.45
C ASP A 26 -2.03 -5.72 22.06
N PHE A 27 -2.05 -4.62 21.29
CA PHE A 27 -3.28 -4.06 20.74
C PHE A 27 -3.97 -5.04 19.77
N CYS A 28 -3.21 -5.66 18.87
CA CYS A 28 -3.72 -6.66 17.93
C CYS A 28 -4.36 -7.86 18.66
N LYS A 29 -3.69 -8.38 19.71
CA LYS A 29 -4.25 -9.45 20.57
C LYS A 29 -5.60 -9.07 21.15
N ARG A 30 -5.70 -7.88 21.71
CA ARG A 30 -6.95 -7.38 22.31
C ARG A 30 -8.06 -7.25 21.27
N ILE A 31 -7.72 -6.77 20.06
CA ILE A 31 -8.71 -6.68 18.96
C ILE A 31 -9.16 -8.09 18.55
N ARG A 32 -8.26 -9.06 18.45
CA ARG A 32 -8.61 -10.47 18.15
C ARG A 32 -9.54 -11.07 19.21
N GLU A 33 -9.29 -10.80 20.48
CA GLU A 33 -10.16 -11.25 21.58
C GLU A 33 -11.58 -10.64 21.48
N LEU A 34 -11.68 -9.37 21.09
CA LEU A 34 -12.95 -8.66 20.93
C LEU A 34 -13.68 -9.06 19.63
N LEU A 35 -12.95 -9.41 18.59
CA LEU A 35 -13.46 -9.66 17.24
C LEU A 35 -12.84 -10.98 16.69
N PRO A 36 -13.25 -12.14 17.23
CA PRO A 36 -12.59 -13.42 16.93
C PRO A 36 -12.72 -13.84 15.45
N ASP A 37 -13.83 -13.50 14.79
CA ASP A 37 -14.17 -13.94 13.44
C ASP A 37 -13.81 -12.92 12.33
N VAL A 38 -13.27 -11.77 12.71
CA VAL A 38 -12.92 -10.70 11.76
C VAL A 38 -11.53 -10.94 11.18
N THR A 39 -11.35 -10.73 9.90
CA THR A 39 -10.03 -10.73 9.27
C THR A 39 -9.24 -9.48 9.70
N LEU A 40 -8.13 -9.67 10.40
CA LEU A 40 -7.28 -8.59 10.89
C LEU A 40 -6.11 -8.35 9.94
N ILE A 41 -5.96 -7.09 9.53
CA ILE A 41 -4.83 -6.60 8.73
C ILE A 41 -4.01 -5.68 9.63
N ALA A 42 -2.70 -5.83 9.70
CA ALA A 42 -1.85 -4.92 10.46
C ALA A 42 -0.52 -4.62 9.77
N GLY A 43 0.01 -3.46 10.03
CA GLY A 43 1.30 -2.95 9.55
C GLY A 43 1.48 -1.46 9.89
N ASN A 44 2.55 -0.84 9.34
CA ASN A 44 3.39 -1.35 8.27
C ASN A 44 4.71 -1.90 8.81
N VAL A 45 5.15 -2.94 8.16
CA VAL A 45 6.43 -3.61 8.43
C VAL A 45 7.20 -3.84 7.13
N VAL A 46 8.49 -4.20 7.21
CA VAL A 46 9.34 -4.47 6.05
C VAL A 46 10.33 -5.63 6.27
N SER A 47 10.27 -6.34 7.40
CA SER A 47 11.17 -7.46 7.69
C SER A 47 10.44 -8.71 8.18
N ARG A 48 11.12 -9.84 8.05
CA ARG A 48 10.65 -11.17 8.42
C ARG A 48 10.26 -11.26 9.89
N GLU A 49 11.15 -10.82 10.79
CA GLU A 49 11.02 -11.04 12.22
C GLU A 49 9.74 -10.44 12.79
N ILE A 50 9.44 -9.20 12.40
CA ILE A 50 8.22 -8.53 12.89
C ILE A 50 6.97 -9.07 12.18
N THR A 51 7.10 -9.58 10.96
CA THR A 51 6.02 -10.29 10.28
C THR A 51 5.63 -11.54 11.06
N GLU A 52 6.62 -12.36 11.46
CA GLU A 52 6.41 -13.54 12.30
C GLU A 52 5.78 -13.17 13.66
N GLU A 53 6.27 -12.13 14.32
CA GLU A 53 5.73 -11.64 15.59
C GLU A 53 4.26 -11.20 15.50
N LEU A 54 3.90 -10.45 14.46
CA LEU A 54 2.52 -10.02 14.25
C LEU A 54 1.58 -11.20 13.98
N VAL A 55 2.01 -12.19 13.20
CA VAL A 55 1.21 -13.39 12.92
C VAL A 55 1.09 -14.26 14.15
N ILE A 56 2.21 -14.63 14.78
CA ILE A 56 2.24 -15.60 15.88
C ILE A 56 1.65 -15.01 17.15
N ASN A 57 2.13 -13.83 17.54
CA ASN A 57 1.77 -13.19 18.80
C ASN A 57 0.64 -12.18 18.67
N GLY A 58 0.59 -11.40 17.57
CA GLY A 58 -0.49 -10.45 17.28
C GLY A 58 -1.77 -11.09 16.75
N LYS A 59 -1.73 -12.35 16.30
CA LYS A 59 -2.87 -13.08 15.70
C LYS A 59 -3.45 -12.38 14.46
N ILE A 60 -2.56 -11.83 13.64
CA ILE A 60 -2.88 -11.11 12.42
C ILE A 60 -3.00 -12.10 11.25
N ASP A 61 -4.04 -11.93 10.43
CA ASP A 61 -4.30 -12.76 9.26
C ASP A 61 -3.59 -12.23 8.01
N ILE A 62 -3.46 -10.90 7.89
CA ILE A 62 -2.88 -10.24 6.71
C ILE A 62 -1.87 -9.18 7.17
N ILE A 63 -0.64 -9.30 6.70
CA ILE A 63 0.44 -8.34 7.00
C ILE A 63 0.48 -7.24 5.94
N LYS A 64 0.48 -5.98 6.37
CA LYS A 64 0.61 -4.82 5.49
C LYS A 64 2.07 -4.36 5.42
N VAL A 65 2.68 -4.45 4.23
CA VAL A 65 4.13 -4.30 4.01
C VAL A 65 4.43 -3.04 3.22
N GLY A 66 5.29 -2.18 3.78
CA GLY A 66 5.80 -0.99 3.10
C GLY A 66 6.10 0.15 4.06
N ILE A 67 7.33 0.64 4.07
CA ILE A 67 7.76 1.84 4.80
C ILE A 67 8.52 2.73 3.81
N GLY A 68 8.02 3.95 3.62
CA GLY A 68 8.62 4.91 2.69
C GLY A 68 8.40 4.60 1.20
N SER A 69 7.46 3.71 0.86
CA SER A 69 7.18 3.25 -0.50
C SER A 69 6.16 4.10 -1.25
N GLY A 70 5.34 4.90 -0.55
CA GLY A 70 4.28 5.70 -1.17
C GLY A 70 4.82 6.76 -2.14
N ALA A 71 4.06 7.04 -3.23
CA ALA A 71 4.47 7.98 -4.28
C ALA A 71 4.67 9.42 -3.77
N VAL A 72 3.95 9.82 -2.73
CA VAL A 72 4.08 11.14 -2.07
C VAL A 72 4.76 11.05 -0.71
N CYS A 73 5.29 9.88 -0.35
CA CYS A 73 6.00 9.67 0.91
C CYS A 73 7.44 10.22 0.82
N THR A 74 7.86 10.95 1.86
CA THR A 74 9.23 11.46 1.99
C THR A 74 9.96 10.88 3.19
N THR A 75 9.41 9.88 3.86
CA THR A 75 10.00 9.25 5.06
C THR A 75 11.45 8.86 4.87
N ARG A 76 11.79 8.21 3.73
CA ARG A 76 13.19 7.83 3.46
C ARG A 76 14.16 9.00 3.36
N LEU A 77 13.68 10.15 2.86
CA LEU A 77 14.48 11.37 2.75
C LEU A 77 14.62 12.08 4.09
N GLN A 78 13.55 12.09 4.87
CA GLN A 78 13.49 12.83 6.15
C GLN A 78 14.13 12.06 7.31
N THR A 79 14.03 10.73 7.30
CA THR A 79 14.42 9.89 8.43
C THR A 79 15.51 8.87 8.10
N GLY A 80 15.78 8.61 6.82
CA GLY A 80 16.63 7.50 6.37
C GLY A 80 15.97 6.12 6.52
N VAL A 81 14.75 6.04 7.07
CA VAL A 81 14.04 4.79 7.31
C VAL A 81 13.21 4.39 6.11
N GLY A 82 13.23 3.09 5.77
CA GLY A 82 12.45 2.51 4.68
C GLY A 82 13.19 1.40 3.96
N MET A 83 12.47 0.67 3.11
CA MET A 83 13.01 -0.43 2.32
C MET A 83 12.48 -0.36 0.89
N ALA A 84 13.26 -0.87 -0.08
CA ALA A 84 12.80 -1.04 -1.45
C ALA A 84 11.62 -2.02 -1.46
N GLN A 85 10.48 -1.60 -2.04
CA GLN A 85 9.20 -2.29 -1.85
C GLN A 85 9.22 -3.75 -2.27
N LEU A 86 9.78 -4.07 -3.44
CA LEU A 86 9.84 -5.47 -3.90
C LEU A 86 10.65 -6.35 -2.95
N SER A 87 11.78 -5.84 -2.42
CA SER A 87 12.60 -6.58 -1.45
C SER A 87 11.83 -6.83 -0.15
N ALA A 88 11.13 -5.82 0.36
CA ALA A 88 10.30 -5.96 1.56
C ALA A 88 9.17 -6.98 1.35
N VAL A 89 8.50 -6.92 0.19
CA VAL A 89 7.44 -7.88 -0.15
C VAL A 89 7.97 -9.31 -0.18
N MET A 90 9.08 -9.56 -0.86
CA MET A 90 9.66 -10.91 -0.97
C MET A 90 10.05 -11.48 0.39
N GLU A 91 10.68 -10.66 1.24
CA GLU A 91 11.10 -11.08 2.57
C GLU A 91 9.92 -11.38 3.50
N CYS A 92 8.94 -10.46 3.54
CA CYS A 92 7.77 -10.63 4.40
C CYS A 92 6.80 -11.71 3.88
N ALA A 93 6.70 -11.91 2.56
CA ALA A 93 5.83 -12.94 1.98
C ALA A 93 6.29 -14.36 2.35
N ASP A 94 7.59 -14.61 2.34
CA ASP A 94 8.14 -15.89 2.76
C ASP A 94 7.78 -16.23 4.22
N ALA A 95 7.91 -15.24 5.12
CA ALA A 95 7.52 -15.38 6.52
C ALA A 95 6.01 -15.55 6.71
N ALA A 96 5.20 -14.69 6.07
CA ALA A 96 3.74 -14.71 6.22
C ALA A 96 3.14 -16.02 5.69
N HIS A 97 3.52 -16.45 4.49
CA HIS A 97 3.02 -17.68 3.88
C HIS A 97 3.45 -18.93 4.66
N GLY A 98 4.66 -18.93 5.21
CA GLY A 98 5.12 -20.01 6.09
C GLY A 98 4.27 -20.20 7.35
N LEU A 99 3.55 -19.15 7.76
CA LEU A 99 2.65 -19.12 8.92
C LEU A 99 1.15 -19.09 8.52
N ASN A 100 0.82 -19.36 7.26
CA ASN A 100 -0.54 -19.32 6.71
C ASN A 100 -1.22 -17.93 6.81
N ALA A 101 -0.46 -16.85 6.86
CA ALA A 101 -0.95 -15.50 6.76
C ALA A 101 -0.79 -14.98 5.32
N ALA A 102 -1.62 -13.99 4.94
CA ALA A 102 -1.52 -13.31 3.66
C ALA A 102 -0.74 -11.98 3.80
N LEU A 103 -0.44 -11.36 2.64
CA LEU A 103 0.35 -10.13 2.57
C LEU A 103 -0.27 -9.10 1.63
N VAL A 104 -0.34 -7.85 2.09
CA VAL A 104 -0.65 -6.67 1.27
C VAL A 104 0.63 -5.91 0.96
N SER A 105 0.97 -5.75 -0.31
CA SER A 105 2.00 -4.79 -0.74
C SER A 105 1.42 -3.38 -0.74
N ASP A 106 1.91 -2.52 0.17
CA ASP A 106 1.43 -1.15 0.34
C ASP A 106 2.44 -0.13 -0.16
N GLY A 107 2.06 0.55 -1.24
CA GLY A 107 2.86 1.58 -1.90
C GLY A 107 3.80 1.07 -3.00
N GLY A 108 4.40 2.03 -3.71
CA GLY A 108 5.34 1.72 -4.81
C GLY A 108 4.69 1.31 -6.13
N ILE A 109 3.36 1.28 -6.21
CA ILE A 109 2.62 0.94 -7.43
C ILE A 109 2.32 2.22 -8.21
N CYS A 110 3.03 2.43 -9.31
CA CYS A 110 2.89 3.60 -10.19
C CYS A 110 2.39 3.22 -11.59
N HIS A 111 2.62 1.99 -12.00
CA HIS A 111 2.26 1.46 -13.32
C HIS A 111 1.63 0.08 -13.19
N PRO A 112 0.83 -0.39 -14.18
CA PRO A 112 0.26 -1.73 -14.17
C PRO A 112 1.30 -2.86 -13.98
N GLY A 113 2.51 -2.70 -14.54
CA GLY A 113 3.60 -3.67 -14.36
C GLY A 113 4.10 -3.80 -12.91
N ASP A 114 3.90 -2.79 -12.07
CA ASP A 114 4.27 -2.87 -10.66
C ASP A 114 3.34 -3.80 -9.87
N LEU A 115 2.06 -3.93 -10.31
CA LEU A 115 1.14 -4.95 -9.80
C LEU A 115 1.69 -6.36 -10.06
N GLY A 116 2.12 -6.61 -11.30
CA GLY A 116 2.74 -7.88 -11.68
C GLY A 116 3.98 -8.19 -10.83
N LYS A 117 4.82 -7.19 -10.55
CA LYS A 117 5.99 -7.34 -9.67
C LYS A 117 5.59 -7.61 -8.22
N ALA A 118 4.59 -6.92 -7.70
CA ALA A 118 4.12 -7.16 -6.33
C ALA A 118 3.60 -8.59 -6.15
N PHE A 119 2.72 -9.05 -7.05
CA PHE A 119 2.22 -10.43 -7.03
C PHE A 119 3.34 -11.45 -7.29
N GLY A 120 4.28 -11.15 -8.20
CA GLY A 120 5.46 -11.98 -8.43
C GLY A 120 6.36 -12.09 -7.21
N GLY A 121 6.47 -11.02 -6.42
CA GLY A 121 7.20 -11.00 -5.15
C GLY A 121 6.51 -11.74 -4.01
N GLY A 122 5.26 -12.19 -4.20
CA GLY A 122 4.51 -12.96 -3.21
C GLY A 122 3.39 -12.18 -2.52
N ALA A 123 3.06 -10.96 -2.96
CA ALA A 123 1.89 -10.27 -2.42
C ALA A 123 0.59 -11.00 -2.82
N ASP A 124 -0.35 -11.13 -1.89
CA ASP A 124 -1.71 -11.64 -2.14
C ASP A 124 -2.65 -10.50 -2.52
N PHE A 125 -2.38 -9.32 -1.98
CA PHE A 125 -3.13 -8.08 -2.21
C PHE A 125 -2.19 -6.92 -2.47
N VAL A 126 -2.71 -5.86 -3.07
CA VAL A 126 -2.01 -4.59 -3.26
C VAL A 126 -2.84 -3.43 -2.74
N MET A 127 -2.22 -2.49 -2.06
CA MET A 127 -2.85 -1.23 -1.67
C MET A 127 -2.45 -0.13 -2.65
N LEU A 128 -3.45 0.53 -3.21
CA LEU A 128 -3.30 1.54 -4.25
C LEU A 128 -3.62 2.92 -3.71
N GLY A 129 -2.77 3.89 -4.01
CA GLY A 129 -3.00 5.31 -3.71
C GLY A 129 -2.93 6.16 -4.97
N SER A 130 -1.71 6.45 -5.43
CA SER A 130 -1.45 7.40 -6.52
C SER A 130 -2.08 7.03 -7.86
N MET A 131 -2.24 5.75 -8.17
CA MET A 131 -2.89 5.31 -9.41
C MET A 131 -4.36 5.71 -9.45
N LEU A 132 -5.03 5.73 -8.30
CA LEU A 132 -6.44 6.11 -8.17
C LEU A 132 -6.63 7.61 -7.91
N ALA A 133 -5.57 8.38 -7.70
CA ALA A 133 -5.65 9.82 -7.51
C ALA A 133 -6.02 10.53 -8.82
N GLY A 134 -6.79 11.63 -8.70
CA GLY A 134 -7.22 12.46 -9.82
C GLY A 134 -8.52 12.02 -10.50
N HIS A 135 -9.12 10.91 -10.09
CA HIS A 135 -10.40 10.45 -10.63
C HIS A 135 -11.61 11.11 -9.96
N THR A 136 -12.76 11.02 -10.64
CA THR A 136 -14.05 11.56 -10.14
C THR A 136 -14.37 11.00 -8.75
N GLU A 137 -14.20 9.69 -8.58
CA GLU A 137 -14.58 8.94 -7.37
C GLU A 137 -13.60 9.15 -6.21
N CYS A 138 -12.38 9.66 -6.45
CA CYS A 138 -11.46 9.92 -5.36
C CYS A 138 -11.87 11.19 -4.59
N PRO A 139 -11.66 11.25 -3.26
CA PRO A 139 -11.96 12.42 -2.46
C PRO A 139 -11.14 13.65 -2.89
N GLY A 140 -11.58 14.82 -2.45
CA GLY A 140 -10.98 16.12 -2.75
C GLY A 140 -11.70 16.85 -3.87
N ASP A 141 -11.60 18.18 -3.83
CA ASP A 141 -12.27 19.08 -4.76
C ASP A 141 -11.58 19.05 -6.14
N LEU A 142 -12.38 19.18 -7.18
CA LEU A 142 -11.88 19.44 -8.52
C LEU A 142 -11.54 20.93 -8.63
N ILE A 143 -10.29 21.24 -8.91
CA ILE A 143 -9.78 22.61 -9.03
C ILE A 143 -9.51 22.88 -10.49
N THR A 144 -9.94 24.06 -10.96
CA THR A 144 -9.68 24.53 -12.32
C THR A 144 -8.79 25.77 -12.25
N ASP A 145 -7.64 25.71 -12.91
CA ASP A 145 -6.73 26.86 -13.01
C ASP A 145 -7.25 27.88 -14.03
N THR A 146 -6.60 29.03 -14.08
CA THR A 146 -6.98 30.15 -14.97
C THR A 146 -6.86 29.83 -16.46
N ASP A 147 -6.05 28.82 -16.81
CA ASP A 147 -5.88 28.30 -18.18
C ASP A 147 -6.87 27.20 -18.53
N GLY A 148 -7.80 26.85 -17.61
CA GLY A 148 -8.78 25.78 -17.78
C GLY A 148 -8.27 24.38 -17.41
N THR A 149 -7.02 24.23 -16.97
CA THR A 149 -6.47 22.94 -16.54
C THR A 149 -7.14 22.48 -15.24
N GLN A 150 -7.65 21.25 -15.26
CA GLN A 150 -8.32 20.64 -14.11
C GLN A 150 -7.40 19.65 -13.39
N TYR A 151 -7.42 19.70 -12.06
CA TYR A 151 -6.65 18.80 -11.21
C TYR A 151 -7.31 18.57 -9.86
N LYS A 152 -6.84 17.53 -9.15
CA LYS A 152 -7.10 17.31 -7.73
C LYS A 152 -5.80 17.33 -6.93
N LEU A 153 -5.87 17.70 -5.65
CA LEU A 153 -4.72 17.62 -4.75
C LEU A 153 -4.60 16.19 -4.22
N PHE A 154 -3.39 15.64 -4.32
CA PHE A 154 -3.02 14.36 -3.73
C PHE A 154 -1.87 14.58 -2.75
N TYR A 155 -2.03 14.11 -1.52
CA TYR A 155 -1.06 14.34 -0.45
C TYR A 155 -0.92 13.14 0.46
N GLY A 156 0.28 12.97 1.03
CA GLY A 156 0.54 11.96 2.05
C GLY A 156 -0.14 12.30 3.38
N MET A 157 -0.56 11.30 4.12
CA MET A 157 -1.21 11.48 5.43
C MET A 157 -0.30 12.12 6.49
N SER A 158 1.03 12.04 6.31
CA SER A 158 2.03 12.72 7.14
C SER A 158 2.57 14.00 6.50
N SER A 159 1.88 14.58 5.51
CA SER A 159 2.20 15.88 4.91
C SER A 159 1.69 17.04 5.74
N ASP A 160 2.29 18.23 5.56
CA ASP A 160 1.79 19.48 6.17
C ASP A 160 0.32 19.71 5.84
N THR A 161 -0.10 19.44 4.62
CA THR A 161 -1.50 19.57 4.18
C THR A 161 -2.43 18.70 5.00
N ALA A 162 -2.09 17.41 5.18
CA ALA A 162 -2.90 16.50 5.97
C ALA A 162 -2.89 16.87 7.47
N MET A 163 -1.72 17.20 8.01
CA MET A 163 -1.58 17.57 9.42
C MET A 163 -2.35 18.85 9.74
N ASN A 164 -2.28 19.88 8.89
CA ASN A 164 -3.06 21.10 9.07
C ASN A 164 -4.57 20.86 8.97
N LYS A 165 -4.99 19.98 8.03
CA LYS A 165 -6.42 19.70 7.80
C LYS A 165 -7.05 18.84 8.89
N TYR A 166 -6.34 17.88 9.43
CA TYR A 166 -6.92 16.83 10.29
C TYR A 166 -6.39 16.83 11.73
N HIS A 167 -5.22 17.44 11.99
CA HIS A 167 -4.54 17.36 13.29
C HIS A 167 -4.18 18.71 13.91
N GLY A 168 -4.67 19.81 13.32
CA GLY A 168 -4.43 21.16 13.86
C GLY A 168 -3.01 21.67 13.66
N GLY A 169 -2.21 21.06 12.80
CA GLY A 169 -0.87 21.48 12.43
C GLY A 169 0.20 20.42 12.63
N VAL A 170 1.41 20.76 12.18
CA VAL A 170 2.60 19.93 12.38
C VAL A 170 3.15 20.17 13.78
N ALA A 171 3.29 19.13 14.60
CA ALA A 171 3.90 19.24 15.91
C ALA A 171 5.37 19.70 15.78
N SER A 172 5.82 20.61 16.66
CA SER A 172 7.14 21.23 16.59
C SER A 172 8.33 20.27 16.65
N TYR A 173 8.10 19.04 17.13
CA TYR A 173 9.14 17.99 17.23
C TYR A 173 9.15 17.02 16.04
N ARG A 174 8.28 17.22 15.03
CA ARG A 174 8.17 16.35 13.87
C ARG A 174 8.51 17.07 12.58
N SER A 175 9.07 16.32 11.62
CA SER A 175 9.18 16.77 10.24
C SER A 175 7.98 16.25 9.44
N SER A 176 7.59 16.98 8.41
CA SER A 176 6.64 16.50 7.42
C SER A 176 7.28 15.36 6.60
N GLU A 177 6.58 14.25 6.51
CA GLU A 177 7.03 13.06 5.77
C GLU A 177 6.18 12.79 4.52
N GLY A 178 5.50 13.80 4.01
CA GLY A 178 4.66 13.68 2.82
C GLY A 178 4.67 14.92 1.94
N LYS A 179 4.52 14.71 0.63
CA LYS A 179 4.34 15.79 -0.35
C LYS A 179 2.88 16.01 -0.64
N THR A 180 2.54 17.23 -1.06
CA THR A 180 1.28 17.56 -1.73
C THR A 180 1.58 17.81 -3.20
N VAL A 181 0.87 17.14 -4.08
CA VAL A 181 1.04 17.26 -5.54
C VAL A 181 -0.29 17.52 -6.22
N ARG A 182 -0.24 18.25 -7.33
CA ARG A 182 -1.38 18.41 -8.25
C ARG A 182 -1.40 17.20 -9.18
N VAL A 183 -2.50 16.48 -9.20
CA VAL A 183 -2.70 15.34 -10.11
C VAL A 183 -3.73 15.75 -11.15
N PRO A 184 -3.40 15.69 -12.44
CA PRO A 184 -4.35 15.98 -13.51
C PRO A 184 -5.66 15.21 -13.31
N TYR A 185 -6.76 15.87 -13.56
CA TYR A 185 -8.07 15.21 -13.52
C TYR A 185 -8.16 14.17 -14.66
N LYS A 186 -8.58 12.96 -14.30
CA LYS A 186 -8.57 11.80 -15.18
C LYS A 186 -9.97 11.29 -15.56
N GLY A 187 -11.04 11.94 -15.04
CA GLY A 187 -12.41 11.47 -15.25
C GLY A 187 -12.72 10.20 -14.42
N ASP A 188 -13.51 9.31 -14.98
CA ASP A 188 -13.95 8.06 -14.38
C ASP A 188 -12.77 7.11 -14.12
N VAL A 189 -12.82 6.38 -12.99
CA VAL A 189 -11.76 5.44 -12.58
C VAL A 189 -11.74 4.16 -13.42
N GLN A 190 -12.82 3.85 -14.13
CA GLN A 190 -12.99 2.57 -14.82
C GLN A 190 -11.89 2.28 -15.84
N ASP A 191 -11.45 3.29 -16.60
CA ASP A 191 -10.40 3.12 -17.60
C ASP A 191 -9.06 2.79 -16.95
N THR A 192 -8.75 3.43 -15.81
CA THR A 192 -7.55 3.10 -15.03
C THR A 192 -7.61 1.68 -14.48
N ILE A 193 -8.76 1.25 -13.96
CA ILE A 193 -8.96 -0.12 -13.48
C ILE A 193 -8.79 -1.12 -14.62
N ASN A 194 -9.42 -0.87 -15.77
CA ASN A 194 -9.30 -1.72 -16.95
C ASN A 194 -7.85 -1.87 -17.42
N ASN A 195 -7.10 -0.76 -17.43
CA ASN A 195 -5.68 -0.76 -17.80
C ASN A 195 -4.83 -1.56 -16.80
N MET A 196 -5.06 -1.39 -15.49
CA MET A 196 -4.39 -2.16 -14.45
C MET A 196 -4.64 -3.66 -14.59
N LEU A 197 -5.91 -4.05 -14.75
CA LEU A 197 -6.30 -5.45 -14.93
C LEU A 197 -5.75 -6.01 -16.24
N GLY A 198 -5.71 -5.22 -17.30
CA GLY A 198 -5.07 -5.55 -18.57
C GLY A 198 -3.59 -5.86 -18.39
N GLY A 199 -2.87 -5.02 -17.65
CA GLY A 199 -1.46 -5.23 -17.33
C GLY A 199 -1.20 -6.52 -16.54
N VAL A 200 -2.03 -6.82 -15.54
CA VAL A 200 -1.93 -8.07 -14.77
C VAL A 200 -2.18 -9.29 -15.66
N ARG A 201 -3.20 -9.25 -16.54
CA ARG A 201 -3.48 -10.34 -17.49
C ARG A 201 -2.32 -10.56 -18.44
N SER A 202 -1.73 -9.47 -18.97
CA SER A 202 -0.53 -9.56 -19.82
C SER A 202 0.66 -10.15 -19.06
N THR A 203 0.87 -9.76 -17.81
CA THR A 203 1.89 -10.38 -16.95
C THR A 203 1.69 -11.89 -16.86
N CYS A 204 0.48 -12.34 -16.54
CA CYS A 204 0.15 -13.78 -16.48
C CYS A 204 0.47 -14.50 -17.80
N THR A 205 0.13 -13.88 -18.95
CA THR A 205 0.42 -14.45 -20.26
C THR A 205 1.93 -14.62 -20.49
N TYR A 206 2.73 -13.60 -20.21
CA TYR A 206 4.18 -13.65 -20.43
C TYR A 206 4.90 -14.68 -19.56
N ILE A 207 4.45 -14.91 -18.34
CA ILE A 207 5.09 -15.84 -17.41
C ILE A 207 4.40 -17.22 -17.34
N GLY A 208 3.31 -17.43 -18.08
CA GLY A 208 2.58 -18.69 -18.11
C GLY A 208 1.75 -18.98 -16.85
N ALA A 209 1.36 -17.94 -16.09
CA ALA A 209 0.51 -18.10 -14.91
C ALA A 209 -0.97 -18.13 -15.32
N SER A 210 -1.73 -19.12 -14.82
CA SER A 210 -3.17 -19.24 -15.07
C SER A 210 -4.02 -18.41 -14.10
N ARG A 211 -3.49 -18.08 -12.93
CA ARG A 211 -4.17 -17.36 -11.84
C ARG A 211 -3.20 -16.43 -11.16
N ILE A 212 -3.71 -15.36 -10.54
CA ILE A 212 -2.88 -14.38 -9.78
C ILE A 212 -2.01 -15.08 -8.74
N LYS A 213 -2.55 -16.04 -8.00
CA LYS A 213 -1.80 -16.79 -6.97
C LYS A 213 -0.65 -17.65 -7.50
N ASP A 214 -0.61 -17.88 -8.80
CA ASP A 214 0.45 -18.66 -9.44
C ASP A 214 1.58 -17.75 -9.97
N ILE A 215 1.39 -16.42 -9.99
CA ILE A 215 2.37 -15.45 -10.51
C ILE A 215 3.70 -15.59 -9.78
N SER A 216 3.70 -15.66 -8.44
CA SER A 216 4.93 -15.81 -7.66
C SER A 216 5.72 -17.09 -7.95
N LYS A 217 5.04 -18.15 -8.38
CA LYS A 217 5.67 -19.43 -8.74
C LYS A 217 6.20 -19.45 -10.18
N CYS A 218 5.65 -18.61 -11.05
CA CYS A 218 6.01 -18.54 -12.46
C CYS A 218 6.99 -17.38 -12.76
N ALA A 219 7.06 -16.37 -11.88
CA ALA A 219 7.88 -15.19 -12.09
C ALA A 219 9.36 -15.46 -11.80
N THR A 220 10.23 -14.92 -12.64
CA THR A 220 11.67 -14.85 -12.39
C THR A 220 12.11 -13.39 -12.38
N PHE A 221 12.78 -12.97 -11.29
CA PHE A 221 13.33 -11.62 -11.17
C PHE A 221 14.79 -11.57 -11.58
N VAL A 222 15.13 -10.58 -12.39
CA VAL A 222 16.49 -10.28 -12.79
C VAL A 222 16.87 -8.91 -12.26
N ARG A 223 18.00 -8.81 -11.57
CA ARG A 223 18.53 -7.51 -11.12
C ARG A 223 19.09 -6.74 -12.29
N VAL A 224 18.61 -5.52 -12.50
CA VAL A 224 19.06 -4.63 -13.57
C VAL A 224 19.34 -3.24 -13.01
N ASN A 225 20.24 -2.49 -13.65
CA ASN A 225 20.51 -1.10 -13.28
C ASN A 225 19.42 -0.16 -13.82
N ARG A 226 18.92 -0.44 -15.03
CA ARG A 226 17.90 0.36 -15.71
C ARG A 226 17.07 -0.55 -16.61
N GLN A 227 15.73 -0.44 -16.47
CA GLN A 227 14.80 -1.26 -17.22
C GLN A 227 13.94 -0.44 -18.20
N VAL A 228 13.67 0.84 -17.88
CA VAL A 228 12.75 1.66 -18.66
C VAL A 228 13.42 2.14 -19.93
N ASN A 229 12.79 1.85 -21.07
CA ASN A 229 13.14 2.44 -22.35
C ASN A 229 12.66 3.90 -22.38
N THR A 230 13.59 4.84 -22.51
CA THR A 230 13.31 6.28 -22.51
C THR A 230 13.51 6.92 -23.90
N PHE A 231 13.60 6.11 -24.97
CA PHE A 231 13.90 6.60 -26.31
C PHE A 231 12.81 7.56 -26.85
N TYR A 232 11.56 7.28 -26.51
CA TYR A 232 10.42 8.14 -26.86
C TYR A 232 9.79 8.73 -25.58
N LYS A 233 10.50 9.63 -24.92
CA LYS A 233 9.95 10.45 -23.83
C LYS A 233 9.78 11.86 -24.29
#